data_2803f7cd404169d24c2b1499b5f6e1f0
#
_entry.id   2803f7cd404169d24c2b1499b5f6e1f0
#
_cell.length_a   1.000
_cell.length_b   1.000
_cell.length_c   1.000
_cell.angle_alpha   90.00
_cell.angle_beta   90.00
_cell.angle_gamma   90.00
#
_symmetry.space_group_name_H-M   'P 1'
#
loop_
_entity.id
_entity.type
_entity.pdbx_description
1 polymer ?
#
loop_
_entity_poly.entity_id
_entity_poly.type
_entity_poly.pdbx_seq_one_letter_code
_entity_poly.pdbx_strand_id
1 'polypeptide(L)'
;MQIKDVLLAPGNGAFFYDDQAAIRSGVTQDGFIYVGEPTTPGFNSIRIPASSLSIGLVLADETVVWGDMMNVQYSGAGGRDPVFETAQISDLTSRVVTPRLLDADASRYLDACATVLEPFEHKRLPLAIEYGVSQALLRAAAHLQRTTMAEIICSEFDLPLPIRKVPIYCQSGDAREINVDKMILKAVDVLPHGLINSRQKFGFDGQTFMEFVNWVATRTRQIGRPGYHPVLHFDVYGWIGQEIGLEPQVIADFICKVADTVPDFTLNIESPADFGSTQAQIENYAKIVSILDKRGSSARIVVDERCNTLEDIRLFAEAKATHLVQIKTPDVGSMADTTRAVLICKANKVGAYVGGSCTETDLSAQVSVHVSVATQADMMLAKPGMGVDEAFSIVGNEQNRLLATLNRRRTQNENLG
;
A
#
# COMPACT_ATOMS: atom_id res chain seq x y z
N MET A 1 -30.90 -2.82 1.32
CA MET A 1 -31.23 -2.96 -0.12
C MET A 1 -30.49 -4.16 -0.67
N GLN A 2 -31.19 -5.03 -1.40
CA GLN A 2 -30.73 -6.40 -1.70
C GLN A 2 -29.80 -6.46 -2.90
N ILE A 3 -28.75 -7.28 -2.78
CA ILE A 3 -27.94 -7.76 -3.91
C ILE A 3 -28.74 -8.92 -4.55
N LYS A 4 -28.94 -8.87 -5.87
CA LYS A 4 -29.73 -9.86 -6.61
C LYS A 4 -28.92 -11.08 -7.06
N ASP A 5 -27.67 -10.82 -7.43
CA ASP A 5 -26.76 -11.85 -7.97
C ASP A 5 -25.30 -11.45 -7.74
N VAL A 6 -24.42 -12.44 -7.80
CA VAL A 6 -22.98 -12.27 -7.66
C VAL A 6 -22.26 -12.87 -8.85
N LEU A 7 -21.43 -12.09 -9.50
CA LEU A 7 -20.64 -12.46 -10.66
C LEU A 7 -19.17 -12.64 -10.25
N LEU A 8 -18.52 -13.64 -10.82
CA LEU A 8 -17.07 -13.85 -10.65
C LEU A 8 -16.39 -13.87 -12.02
N ALA A 9 -15.36 -13.04 -12.19
CA ALA A 9 -14.63 -12.92 -13.44
C ALA A 9 -13.11 -13.05 -13.18
N PRO A 10 -12.46 -14.14 -13.64
CA PRO A 10 -11.01 -14.27 -13.59
C PRO A 10 -10.32 -13.14 -14.37
N GLY A 11 -9.23 -12.60 -13.79
CA GLY A 11 -8.47 -11.49 -14.35
C GLY A 11 -6.98 -11.64 -14.10
N ASN A 12 -6.24 -10.57 -14.40
CA ASN A 12 -4.80 -10.50 -14.22
C ASN A 12 -4.48 -9.40 -13.20
N GLY A 13 -3.51 -9.67 -12.32
CA GLY A 13 -2.83 -8.63 -11.58
C GLY A 13 -1.86 -7.87 -12.49
N ALA A 14 -1.51 -6.65 -12.11
CA ALA A 14 -0.69 -5.78 -12.98
C ALA A 14 0.81 -6.11 -12.99
N PHE A 15 1.25 -7.04 -12.17
CA PHE A 15 2.65 -7.45 -12.08
C PHE A 15 2.76 -8.97 -11.92
N PHE A 16 3.72 -9.44 -11.14
CA PHE A 16 4.04 -10.86 -10.93
C PHE A 16 4.06 -11.18 -9.44
N TYR A 17 3.81 -12.44 -9.10
CA TYR A 17 4.18 -12.99 -7.80
C TYR A 17 5.62 -13.49 -7.89
N ASP A 18 6.42 -13.16 -6.87
CA ASP A 18 7.82 -13.53 -6.76
C ASP A 18 8.06 -14.38 -5.50
N ASP A 19 8.73 -15.51 -5.65
CA ASP A 19 9.20 -16.30 -4.51
C ASP A 19 10.36 -15.57 -3.80
N GLN A 20 10.01 -14.77 -2.78
CA GLN A 20 10.98 -13.98 -2.04
C GLN A 20 12.08 -14.84 -1.39
N ALA A 21 11.74 -16.04 -0.91
CA ALA A 21 12.71 -16.93 -0.26
C ALA A 21 13.74 -17.44 -1.26
N ALA A 22 13.32 -17.85 -2.46
CA ALA A 22 14.23 -18.24 -3.52
C ALA A 22 15.11 -17.08 -3.99
N ILE A 23 14.56 -15.88 -4.17
CA ILE A 23 15.33 -14.69 -4.57
C ILE A 23 16.39 -14.33 -3.51
N ARG A 24 16.03 -14.36 -2.22
CA ARG A 24 16.97 -14.09 -1.13
C ARG A 24 18.08 -15.14 -1.00
N SER A 25 17.84 -16.38 -1.45
CA SER A 25 18.87 -17.42 -1.47
C SER A 25 19.98 -17.20 -2.53
N GLY A 26 19.85 -16.20 -3.39
CA GLY A 26 20.87 -15.81 -4.35
C GLY A 26 20.71 -16.45 -5.72
N VAL A 27 19.49 -16.68 -6.20
CA VAL A 27 19.20 -17.18 -7.56
C VAL A 27 19.70 -16.21 -8.63
N THR A 28 20.04 -16.75 -9.80
CA THR A 28 20.50 -15.97 -10.95
C THR A 28 19.29 -15.36 -11.67
N GLN A 29 19.44 -14.14 -12.16
CA GLN A 29 18.47 -13.49 -13.03
C GLN A 29 18.93 -13.57 -14.49
N ASP A 30 18.02 -13.97 -15.39
CA ASP A 30 18.21 -13.96 -16.85
C ASP A 30 17.11 -13.09 -17.48
N GLY A 31 17.47 -11.88 -17.88
CA GLY A 31 16.49 -10.89 -18.32
C GLY A 31 15.47 -10.57 -17.25
N PHE A 32 14.19 -10.86 -17.50
CA PHE A 32 13.10 -10.61 -16.57
C PHE A 32 12.74 -11.84 -15.70
N ILE A 33 13.31 -12.99 -15.98
CA ILE A 33 13.05 -14.23 -15.23
C ILE A 33 14.16 -14.52 -14.23
N TYR A 34 13.84 -15.33 -13.21
CA TYR A 34 14.81 -15.91 -12.29
C TYR A 34 15.07 -17.36 -12.66
N VAL A 35 16.33 -17.78 -12.61
CA VAL A 35 16.76 -19.15 -12.92
C VAL A 35 16.99 -19.91 -11.62
N GLY A 36 16.32 -21.02 -11.44
CA GLY A 36 16.40 -21.88 -10.26
C GLY A 36 15.06 -22.50 -9.92
N GLU A 37 15.03 -23.24 -8.81
CA GLU A 37 13.80 -23.87 -8.32
C GLU A 37 13.11 -22.96 -7.28
N PRO A 38 11.78 -22.89 -7.29
CA PRO A 38 11.04 -22.20 -6.26
C PRO A 38 11.16 -22.93 -4.91
N THR A 39 11.06 -22.19 -3.82
CA THR A 39 11.16 -22.71 -2.44
C THR A 39 9.88 -22.53 -1.64
N THR A 40 9.09 -21.53 -1.97
CA THR A 40 7.82 -21.24 -1.28
C THR A 40 6.69 -22.11 -1.85
N PRO A 41 5.89 -22.80 -1.02
CA PRO A 41 4.75 -23.58 -1.49
C PRO A 41 3.78 -22.76 -2.33
N GLY A 42 3.26 -23.36 -3.43
CA GLY A 42 2.35 -22.70 -4.37
C GLY A 42 3.04 -22.06 -5.58
N PHE A 43 4.37 -21.85 -5.53
CA PHE A 43 5.13 -21.42 -6.70
C PHE A 43 5.56 -22.62 -7.57
N ASN A 44 5.34 -22.53 -8.87
CA ASN A 44 5.83 -23.46 -9.88
C ASN A 44 7.07 -22.94 -10.65
N SER A 45 7.36 -21.66 -10.49
CA SER A 45 8.61 -20.99 -10.86
C SER A 45 8.81 -19.79 -9.93
N ILE A 46 10.04 -19.26 -9.86
CA ILE A 46 10.36 -18.18 -8.90
C ILE A 46 9.57 -16.90 -9.18
N ARG A 47 9.24 -16.64 -10.44
CA ARG A 47 8.36 -15.54 -10.86
C ARG A 47 7.22 -16.10 -11.71
N ILE A 48 5.98 -15.80 -11.32
CA ILE A 48 4.77 -16.19 -12.03
C ILE A 48 3.87 -14.96 -12.26
N PRO A 49 3.11 -14.89 -13.38
CA PRO A 49 2.16 -13.81 -13.59
C PRO A 49 1.16 -13.72 -12.42
N ALA A 50 0.92 -12.51 -11.91
CA ALA A 50 -0.12 -12.33 -10.90
C ALA A 50 -1.50 -12.48 -11.53
N SER A 51 -2.39 -13.17 -10.82
CA SER A 51 -3.80 -13.32 -11.17
C SER A 51 -4.68 -12.53 -10.21
N SER A 52 -5.89 -12.23 -10.65
CA SER A 52 -6.96 -11.62 -9.85
C SER A 52 -8.28 -12.33 -10.09
N LEU A 53 -9.25 -12.08 -9.23
CA LEU A 53 -10.64 -12.49 -9.41
C LEU A 53 -11.54 -11.30 -9.09
N SER A 54 -12.23 -10.78 -10.09
CA SER A 54 -13.22 -9.72 -9.88
C SER A 54 -14.52 -10.31 -9.33
N ILE A 55 -15.08 -9.65 -8.31
CA ILE A 55 -16.42 -9.91 -7.78
C ILE A 55 -17.35 -8.77 -8.15
N GLY A 56 -18.44 -9.08 -8.85
CA GLY A 56 -19.49 -8.16 -9.24
C GLY A 56 -20.76 -8.37 -8.42
N LEU A 57 -21.28 -7.33 -7.82
CA LEU A 57 -22.56 -7.32 -7.11
C LEU A 57 -23.63 -6.73 -8.03
N VAL A 58 -24.58 -7.54 -8.44
CA VAL A 58 -25.76 -7.10 -9.22
C VAL A 58 -26.80 -6.54 -8.26
N LEU A 59 -27.03 -5.24 -8.33
CA LEU A 59 -27.96 -4.53 -7.45
C LEU A 59 -29.40 -4.59 -7.96
N ALA A 60 -30.36 -4.16 -7.13
CA ALA A 60 -31.77 -4.21 -7.45
C ALA A 60 -32.18 -3.42 -8.72
N ASP A 61 -31.40 -2.43 -9.12
CA ASP A 61 -31.58 -1.62 -10.31
C ASP A 61 -30.77 -2.11 -11.53
N GLU A 62 -30.27 -3.34 -11.48
CA GLU A 62 -29.44 -3.98 -12.51
C GLU A 62 -28.04 -3.39 -12.64
N THR A 63 -27.66 -2.42 -11.82
CA THR A 63 -26.28 -1.92 -11.80
C THR A 63 -25.35 -2.99 -11.24
N VAL A 64 -24.20 -3.19 -11.88
CA VAL A 64 -23.15 -4.08 -11.39
C VAL A 64 -21.99 -3.26 -10.85
N VAL A 65 -21.63 -3.46 -9.60
CA VAL A 65 -20.47 -2.84 -8.97
C VAL A 65 -19.40 -3.86 -8.66
N TRP A 66 -18.15 -3.51 -8.89
CA TRP A 66 -17.05 -4.47 -8.87
C TRP A 66 -16.02 -4.20 -7.78
N GLY A 67 -15.37 -5.26 -7.32
CA GLY A 67 -14.15 -5.24 -6.54
C GLY A 67 -13.22 -6.36 -6.98
N ASP A 68 -11.92 -6.22 -6.72
CA ASP A 68 -10.92 -7.16 -7.18
C ASP A 68 -10.19 -7.84 -6.03
N MET A 69 -10.17 -9.15 -6.08
CA MET A 69 -9.45 -10.04 -5.16
C MET A 69 -8.07 -10.32 -5.75
N MET A 70 -7.00 -10.09 -4.97
CA MET A 70 -5.63 -10.47 -5.33
C MET A 70 -4.76 -10.49 -4.08
N ASN A 71 -3.60 -11.10 -4.18
CA ASN A 71 -2.56 -11.09 -3.16
C ASN A 71 -1.41 -10.15 -3.53
N VAL A 72 -0.50 -9.96 -2.58
CA VAL A 72 0.71 -9.15 -2.79
C VAL A 72 1.80 -9.92 -3.53
N GLN A 73 2.80 -9.19 -4.07
CA GLN A 73 3.91 -9.76 -4.84
C GLN A 73 4.63 -10.92 -4.12
N TYR A 74 4.93 -10.76 -2.83
CA TYR A 74 5.65 -11.74 -2.02
C TYR A 74 4.71 -12.62 -1.20
N SER A 75 3.69 -13.19 -1.84
CA SER A 75 2.75 -14.13 -1.23
C SER A 75 3.47 -15.35 -0.62
N GLY A 76 2.95 -15.85 0.50
CA GLY A 76 3.54 -16.97 1.23
C GLY A 76 4.79 -16.63 2.05
N ALA A 77 5.32 -15.42 1.96
CA ALA A 77 6.48 -14.98 2.73
C ALA A 77 6.06 -14.09 3.92
N GLY A 78 6.80 -14.18 5.03
CA GLY A 78 6.61 -13.27 6.17
C GLY A 78 5.25 -13.37 6.87
N GLY A 79 4.60 -14.53 6.83
CA GLY A 79 3.28 -14.77 7.44
C GLY A 79 2.09 -14.37 6.55
N ARG A 80 2.36 -13.98 5.31
CA ARG A 80 1.32 -13.65 4.31
C ARG A 80 0.59 -14.89 3.80
N ASP A 81 -0.62 -14.66 3.29
CA ASP A 81 -1.41 -15.72 2.63
C ASP A 81 -0.61 -16.39 1.50
N PRO A 82 -0.89 -17.68 1.19
CA PRO A 82 -0.29 -18.38 0.06
C PRO A 82 -0.52 -17.67 -1.27
N VAL A 83 0.20 -18.10 -2.31
CA VAL A 83 -0.01 -17.62 -3.68
C VAL A 83 -1.49 -17.72 -4.05
N PHE A 84 -2.00 -16.68 -4.70
CA PHE A 84 -3.40 -16.59 -5.11
C PHE A 84 -3.74 -17.65 -6.15
N GLU A 85 -4.66 -18.54 -5.81
CA GLU A 85 -5.18 -19.56 -6.72
C GLU A 85 -6.64 -19.27 -7.08
N THR A 86 -6.85 -18.75 -8.29
CA THR A 86 -8.16 -18.27 -8.77
C THR A 86 -9.28 -19.29 -8.58
N ALA A 87 -9.03 -20.60 -8.85
CA ALA A 87 -10.03 -21.64 -8.73
C ALA A 87 -10.48 -21.87 -7.28
N GLN A 88 -9.53 -21.89 -6.33
CA GLN A 88 -9.82 -22.08 -4.91
C GLN A 88 -10.57 -20.88 -4.33
N ILE A 89 -10.14 -19.67 -4.67
CA ILE A 89 -10.79 -18.43 -4.23
C ILE A 89 -12.20 -18.33 -4.81
N SER A 90 -12.39 -18.69 -6.08
CA SER A 90 -13.70 -18.70 -6.73
C SER A 90 -14.66 -19.71 -6.08
N ASP A 91 -14.22 -20.95 -5.79
CA ASP A 91 -15.02 -21.95 -5.10
C ASP A 91 -15.45 -21.49 -3.71
N LEU A 92 -14.49 -21.00 -2.91
CA LEU A 92 -14.77 -20.52 -1.56
C LEU A 92 -15.72 -19.31 -1.57
N THR A 93 -15.52 -18.38 -2.49
CA THR A 93 -16.41 -17.22 -2.66
C THR A 93 -17.81 -17.65 -3.01
N SER A 94 -17.98 -18.58 -3.96
CA SER A 94 -19.28 -19.08 -4.39
C SER A 94 -20.03 -19.82 -3.28
N ARG A 95 -19.34 -20.68 -2.53
CA ARG A 95 -19.96 -21.51 -1.48
C ARG A 95 -20.28 -20.75 -0.21
N VAL A 96 -19.41 -19.82 0.18
CA VAL A 96 -19.45 -19.20 1.52
C VAL A 96 -19.88 -17.74 1.46
N VAL A 97 -19.25 -16.98 0.58
CA VAL A 97 -19.42 -15.52 0.57
C VAL A 97 -20.68 -15.09 -0.21
N THR A 98 -20.94 -15.74 -1.35
CA THR A 98 -22.12 -15.41 -2.18
C THR A 98 -23.45 -15.54 -1.42
N PRO A 99 -23.75 -16.60 -0.65
CA PRO A 99 -24.99 -16.66 0.13
C PRO A 99 -25.10 -15.52 1.14
N ARG A 100 -24.01 -15.17 1.81
CA ARG A 100 -23.98 -14.07 2.78
C ARG A 100 -24.22 -12.71 2.12
N LEU A 101 -23.68 -12.50 0.91
CA LEU A 101 -23.89 -11.28 0.13
C LEU A 101 -25.35 -11.10 -0.28
N LEU A 102 -26.01 -12.18 -0.70
CA LEU A 102 -27.43 -12.14 -1.11
C LEU A 102 -28.37 -11.79 0.05
N ASP A 103 -27.98 -12.08 1.29
CA ASP A 103 -28.73 -11.77 2.50
C ASP A 103 -28.35 -10.39 3.11
N ALA A 104 -27.24 -9.78 2.66
CA ALA A 104 -26.70 -8.55 3.25
C ALA A 104 -27.45 -7.28 2.80
N ASP A 105 -27.54 -6.31 3.68
CA ASP A 105 -27.93 -4.92 3.33
C ASP A 105 -26.70 -4.13 2.86
N ALA A 106 -26.49 -4.11 1.54
CA ALA A 106 -25.35 -3.42 0.95
C ALA A 106 -25.40 -1.88 1.09
N SER A 107 -26.50 -1.30 1.60
CA SER A 107 -26.55 0.14 1.88
C SER A 107 -25.78 0.55 3.13
N ARG A 108 -25.44 -0.40 4.01
CA ARG A 108 -24.69 -0.22 5.26
C ARG A 108 -23.35 -0.92 5.17
N TYR A 109 -22.34 -0.18 4.78
CA TYR A 109 -21.04 -0.77 4.42
C TYR A 109 -20.39 -1.56 5.56
N LEU A 110 -20.25 -0.98 6.76
CA LEU A 110 -19.59 -1.66 7.88
C LEU A 110 -20.37 -2.88 8.37
N ASP A 111 -21.70 -2.79 8.44
CA ASP A 111 -22.54 -3.91 8.85
C ASP A 111 -22.48 -5.05 7.80
N ALA A 112 -22.53 -4.71 6.51
CA ALA A 112 -22.37 -5.67 5.44
C ALA A 112 -20.99 -6.35 5.47
N CYS A 113 -19.93 -5.58 5.67
CA CYS A 113 -18.57 -6.16 5.85
C CYS A 113 -18.52 -7.11 7.06
N ALA A 114 -19.08 -6.70 8.21
CA ALA A 114 -19.06 -7.51 9.43
C ALA A 114 -19.76 -8.86 9.23
N THR A 115 -20.92 -8.86 8.55
CA THR A 115 -21.71 -10.08 8.30
C THR A 115 -21.09 -10.96 7.21
N VAL A 116 -20.71 -10.35 6.07
CA VAL A 116 -20.26 -11.09 4.89
C VAL A 116 -18.87 -11.70 5.11
N LEU A 117 -17.99 -10.97 5.80
CA LEU A 117 -16.60 -11.38 6.02
C LEU A 117 -16.39 -12.10 7.35
N GLU A 118 -17.44 -12.57 8.00
CA GLU A 118 -17.32 -13.41 9.19
C GLU A 118 -16.45 -14.65 8.93
N PRO A 119 -15.68 -15.11 9.93
CA PRO A 119 -14.92 -16.35 9.82
C PRO A 119 -15.77 -17.51 9.34
N PHE A 120 -15.18 -18.40 8.56
CA PHE A 120 -15.79 -19.64 8.14
C PHE A 120 -15.07 -20.82 8.80
N GLU A 121 -15.81 -21.76 9.41
CA GLU A 121 -15.25 -22.89 10.18
C GLU A 121 -14.18 -22.43 11.21
N HIS A 122 -14.46 -21.33 11.90
CA HIS A 122 -13.54 -20.69 12.89
C HIS A 122 -12.20 -20.18 12.31
N LYS A 123 -12.09 -20.06 10.97
CA LYS A 123 -10.91 -19.50 10.28
C LYS A 123 -11.29 -18.21 9.58
N ARG A 124 -10.38 -17.24 9.63
CA ARG A 124 -10.48 -16.04 8.81
C ARG A 124 -10.59 -16.42 7.34
N LEU A 125 -11.38 -15.70 6.57
CA LEU A 125 -11.36 -15.79 5.12
C LEU A 125 -9.98 -15.39 4.57
N PRO A 126 -9.56 -15.91 3.39
CA PRO A 126 -8.39 -15.40 2.70
C PRO A 126 -8.44 -13.87 2.55
N LEU A 127 -7.33 -13.20 2.81
CA LEU A 127 -7.26 -11.73 2.78
C LEU A 127 -7.66 -11.15 1.41
N ALA A 128 -7.36 -11.87 0.33
CA ALA A 128 -7.80 -11.50 -1.01
C ALA A 128 -9.33 -11.41 -1.13
N ILE A 129 -10.08 -12.34 -0.51
CA ILE A 129 -11.56 -12.29 -0.49
C ILE A 129 -12.03 -11.08 0.29
N GLU A 130 -11.51 -10.87 1.49
CA GLU A 130 -11.86 -9.70 2.31
C GLU A 130 -11.59 -8.40 1.55
N TYR A 131 -10.44 -8.34 0.86
CA TYR A 131 -10.03 -7.18 0.07
C TYR A 131 -11.00 -6.88 -1.07
N GLY A 132 -11.26 -7.84 -1.95
CA GLY A 132 -12.13 -7.64 -3.12
C GLY A 132 -13.60 -7.45 -2.76
N VAL A 133 -14.12 -8.24 -1.83
CA VAL A 133 -15.52 -8.14 -1.39
C VAL A 133 -15.81 -6.79 -0.74
N SER A 134 -14.92 -6.31 0.13
CA SER A 134 -15.11 -5.01 0.78
C SER A 134 -15.07 -3.83 -0.19
N GLN A 135 -14.30 -3.92 -1.28
CA GLN A 135 -14.31 -2.93 -2.36
C GLN A 135 -15.67 -2.88 -3.06
N ALA A 136 -16.21 -4.06 -3.43
CA ALA A 136 -17.51 -4.16 -4.08
C ALA A 136 -18.65 -3.65 -3.16
N LEU A 137 -18.63 -4.01 -1.87
CA LEU A 137 -19.60 -3.51 -0.87
C LEU A 137 -19.50 -1.99 -0.69
N LEU A 138 -18.30 -1.42 -0.66
CA LEU A 138 -18.12 0.03 -0.55
C LEU A 138 -18.67 0.77 -1.78
N ARG A 139 -18.46 0.23 -2.97
CA ARG A 139 -19.06 0.75 -4.22
C ARG A 139 -20.59 0.61 -4.21
N ALA A 140 -21.11 -0.53 -3.72
CA ALA A 140 -22.54 -0.76 -3.61
C ALA A 140 -23.19 0.27 -2.66
N ALA A 141 -22.64 0.47 -1.48
CA ALA A 141 -23.14 1.48 -0.53
C ALA A 141 -23.12 2.88 -1.15
N ALA A 142 -22.03 3.25 -1.81
CA ALA A 142 -21.91 4.55 -2.48
C ALA A 142 -22.97 4.73 -3.59
N HIS A 143 -23.20 3.71 -4.42
CA HIS A 143 -24.23 3.73 -5.46
C HIS A 143 -25.63 3.87 -4.86
N LEU A 144 -25.98 3.02 -3.90
CA LEU A 144 -27.31 2.98 -3.29
C LEU A 144 -27.65 4.27 -2.53
N GLN A 145 -26.67 4.89 -1.90
CA GLN A 145 -26.83 6.17 -1.20
C GLN A 145 -26.63 7.39 -2.13
N ARG A 146 -26.31 7.16 -3.42
CA ARG A 146 -26.03 8.22 -4.42
C ARG A 146 -24.93 9.17 -3.95
N THR A 147 -23.88 8.61 -3.40
CA THR A 147 -22.74 9.34 -2.83
C THR A 147 -21.43 8.79 -3.34
N THR A 148 -20.28 9.26 -2.87
CA THR A 148 -18.97 8.71 -3.17
C THR A 148 -18.55 7.72 -2.10
N MET A 149 -17.64 6.78 -2.43
CA MET A 149 -17.07 5.87 -1.44
C MET A 149 -16.41 6.62 -0.27
N ALA A 150 -15.78 7.78 -0.54
CA ALA A 150 -15.17 8.61 0.51
C ALA A 150 -16.22 9.16 1.48
N GLU A 151 -17.40 9.56 0.99
CA GLU A 151 -18.50 10.02 1.83
C GLU A 151 -19.08 8.89 2.69
N ILE A 152 -19.18 7.65 2.15
CA ILE A 152 -19.57 6.46 2.93
C ILE A 152 -18.58 6.24 4.08
N ILE A 153 -17.28 6.26 3.79
CA ILE A 153 -16.24 6.09 4.83
C ILE A 153 -16.38 7.18 5.89
N CYS A 154 -16.50 8.44 5.47
CA CYS A 154 -16.64 9.54 6.42
C CYS A 154 -17.90 9.40 7.30
N SER A 155 -19.03 9.01 6.71
CA SER A 155 -20.28 8.84 7.44
C SER A 155 -20.24 7.68 8.43
N GLU A 156 -19.68 6.53 8.01
CA GLU A 156 -19.73 5.32 8.85
C GLU A 156 -18.60 5.24 9.88
N PHE A 157 -17.53 6.03 9.71
CA PHE A 157 -16.44 6.15 10.67
C PHE A 157 -16.48 7.47 11.47
N ASP A 158 -17.55 8.25 11.34
CA ASP A 158 -17.72 9.55 12.01
C ASP A 158 -16.53 10.50 11.76
N LEU A 159 -16.15 10.63 10.49
CA LEU A 159 -15.04 11.48 10.07
C LEU A 159 -15.56 12.74 9.39
N PRO A 160 -14.87 13.88 9.55
CA PRO A 160 -15.14 15.06 8.74
C PRO A 160 -14.82 14.75 7.28
N LEU A 161 -15.62 15.29 6.34
CA LEU A 161 -15.34 15.12 4.91
C LEU A 161 -14.28 16.12 4.44
N PRO A 162 -13.04 15.72 4.27
CA PRO A 162 -11.98 16.61 3.82
C PRO A 162 -12.00 16.74 2.30
N ILE A 163 -11.81 17.99 1.80
CA ILE A 163 -11.67 18.23 0.36
C ILE A 163 -10.21 18.69 0.11
N ARG A 164 -9.26 17.81 0.39
CA ARG A 164 -7.84 18.08 0.21
C ARG A 164 -7.17 16.91 -0.50
N LYS A 165 -6.17 17.23 -1.32
CA LYS A 165 -5.30 16.22 -1.93
C LYS A 165 -4.50 15.48 -0.87
N VAL A 166 -4.31 14.19 -1.10
CA VAL A 166 -3.34 13.36 -0.40
C VAL A 166 -2.12 13.24 -1.30
N PRO A 167 -0.89 13.41 -0.79
CA PRO A 167 0.33 13.25 -1.56
C PRO A 167 0.42 11.88 -2.22
N ILE A 168 0.86 11.85 -3.49
CA ILE A 168 1.01 10.60 -4.25
C ILE A 168 2.47 10.20 -4.26
N TYR A 169 2.75 8.97 -3.87
CA TYR A 169 4.06 8.34 -3.90
C TYR A 169 4.18 7.39 -5.09
N CYS A 170 5.22 7.57 -5.90
CA CYS A 170 5.50 6.70 -7.04
C CYS A 170 6.74 5.85 -6.83
N GLN A 171 6.69 4.62 -7.32
CA GLN A 171 7.82 3.70 -7.32
C GLN A 171 8.51 3.64 -8.69
N SER A 172 9.84 3.52 -8.66
CA SER A 172 10.66 3.56 -9.88
C SER A 172 10.73 2.23 -10.62
N GLY A 173 10.41 1.12 -9.96
CA GLY A 173 10.74 -0.19 -10.50
C GLY A 173 12.24 -0.30 -10.82
N ASP A 174 12.59 -1.18 -11.76
CA ASP A 174 14.00 -1.43 -12.14
C ASP A 174 14.60 -0.37 -13.07
N ALA A 175 13.78 0.33 -13.87
CA ALA A 175 14.24 1.45 -14.71
C ALA A 175 14.37 2.75 -13.89
N ARG A 176 15.17 2.70 -12.82
CA ARG A 176 15.19 3.70 -11.75
C ARG A 176 15.41 5.13 -12.24
N GLU A 177 16.46 5.37 -12.99
CA GLU A 177 16.84 6.72 -13.43
C GLU A 177 15.81 7.31 -14.39
N ILE A 178 15.35 6.54 -15.38
CA ILE A 178 14.33 6.98 -16.34
C ILE A 178 13.02 7.30 -15.62
N ASN A 179 12.61 6.47 -14.67
CA ASN A 179 11.37 6.67 -13.95
C ASN A 179 11.48 7.82 -12.94
N VAL A 180 12.65 8.08 -12.35
CA VAL A 180 12.90 9.29 -11.55
C VAL A 180 12.70 10.55 -12.40
N ASP A 181 13.25 10.60 -13.61
CA ASP A 181 13.04 11.74 -14.51
C ASP A 181 11.54 11.96 -14.82
N LYS A 182 10.81 10.88 -15.10
CA LYS A 182 9.35 10.96 -15.32
C LYS A 182 8.61 11.49 -14.10
N MET A 183 8.96 11.02 -12.88
CA MET A 183 8.36 11.49 -11.64
C MET A 183 8.59 12.98 -11.43
N ILE A 184 9.81 13.45 -11.63
CA ILE A 184 10.18 14.87 -11.47
C ILE A 184 9.41 15.73 -12.48
N LEU A 185 9.38 15.34 -13.76
CA LEU A 185 8.66 16.06 -14.81
C LEU A 185 7.14 16.10 -14.57
N LYS A 186 6.57 15.04 -13.97
CA LYS A 186 5.16 14.98 -13.55
C LYS A 186 4.89 15.66 -12.21
N ALA A 187 5.92 16.14 -11.53
CA ALA A 187 5.87 16.75 -10.21
C ALA A 187 5.15 15.85 -9.18
N VAL A 188 5.55 14.60 -9.09
CA VAL A 188 5.08 13.61 -8.10
C VAL A 188 5.45 14.08 -6.69
N ASP A 189 4.55 13.92 -5.73
CA ASP A 189 4.74 14.47 -4.37
C ASP A 189 5.80 13.73 -3.57
N VAL A 190 5.91 12.40 -3.75
CA VAL A 190 6.86 11.53 -3.04
C VAL A 190 7.52 10.57 -4.02
N LEU A 191 8.85 10.48 -4.00
CA LEU A 191 9.63 9.67 -4.95
C LEU A 191 11.00 9.26 -4.34
N PRO A 192 11.71 8.24 -4.90
CA PRO A 192 11.32 7.39 -6.01
C PRO A 192 11.02 5.94 -5.60
N HIS A 193 11.00 5.52 -4.35
CA HIS A 193 11.14 4.16 -3.82
C HIS A 193 12.57 3.59 -4.05
N GLY A 194 13.04 3.63 -5.27
CA GLY A 194 14.42 3.32 -5.64
C GLY A 194 14.76 1.84 -5.71
N LEU A 195 13.88 0.94 -5.19
CA LEU A 195 14.05 -0.52 -5.25
C LEU A 195 15.45 -0.98 -4.85
N ILE A 196 15.91 -0.59 -3.62
CA ILE A 196 17.25 -0.94 -3.11
C ILE A 196 17.22 -2.36 -2.52
N ASN A 197 16.85 -3.33 -3.33
CA ASN A 197 16.55 -4.71 -2.93
C ASN A 197 17.74 -5.70 -3.11
N SER A 198 18.94 -5.20 -3.34
CA SER A 198 20.13 -6.03 -3.48
C SER A 198 21.39 -5.33 -2.96
N ARG A 199 22.40 -6.14 -2.58
CA ARG A 199 23.72 -5.63 -2.17
C ARG A 199 24.36 -4.75 -3.24
N GLN A 200 24.19 -5.10 -4.50
CA GLN A 200 24.73 -4.30 -5.62
C GLN A 200 24.13 -2.89 -5.65
N LYS A 201 22.82 -2.76 -5.38
CA LYS A 201 22.13 -1.46 -5.36
C LYS A 201 22.39 -0.66 -4.09
N PHE A 202 22.67 -1.32 -2.96
CA PHE A 202 23.02 -0.69 -1.70
C PHE A 202 24.50 -0.28 -1.67
N GLY A 203 25.38 -1.18 -2.13
CA GLY A 203 26.82 -1.02 -2.10
C GLY A 203 27.44 -1.41 -0.77
N PHE A 204 28.76 -1.69 -0.80
CA PHE A 204 29.51 -1.85 0.45
C PHE A 204 29.50 -0.54 1.25
N ASP A 205 29.32 -0.60 2.54
CA ASP A 205 29.14 0.58 3.41
C ASP A 205 28.04 1.58 2.99
N GLY A 206 27.11 1.16 2.12
CA GLY A 206 26.01 1.98 1.64
C GLY A 206 26.39 3.10 0.68
N GLN A 207 27.59 3.09 0.11
CA GLN A 207 28.07 4.16 -0.76
C GLN A 207 27.21 4.29 -2.02
N THR A 208 26.89 3.17 -2.71
CA THR A 208 26.08 3.19 -3.93
C THR A 208 24.68 3.76 -3.64
N PHE A 209 24.10 3.42 -2.49
CA PHE A 209 22.82 3.98 -2.05
C PHE A 209 22.91 5.50 -1.81
N MET A 210 23.94 5.96 -1.10
CA MET A 210 24.14 7.41 -0.87
C MET A 210 24.35 8.18 -2.19
N GLU A 211 25.10 7.63 -3.13
CA GLU A 211 25.30 8.19 -4.46
C GLU A 211 23.96 8.30 -5.21
N PHE A 212 23.11 7.27 -5.14
CA PHE A 212 21.78 7.30 -5.75
C PHE A 212 20.87 8.35 -5.09
N VAL A 213 20.85 8.45 -3.76
CA VAL A 213 20.09 9.51 -3.04
C VAL A 213 20.53 10.91 -3.50
N ASN A 214 21.84 11.16 -3.56
CA ASN A 214 22.40 12.42 -4.04
C ASN A 214 22.07 12.69 -5.50
N TRP A 215 22.11 11.67 -6.34
CA TRP A 215 21.73 11.78 -7.74
C TRP A 215 20.27 12.19 -7.89
N VAL A 216 19.34 11.55 -7.17
CA VAL A 216 17.90 11.90 -7.18
C VAL A 216 17.68 13.34 -6.74
N ALA A 217 18.32 13.78 -5.65
CA ALA A 217 18.21 15.16 -5.15
C ALA A 217 18.75 16.17 -6.17
N THR A 218 19.93 15.90 -6.74
CA THR A 218 20.55 16.74 -7.76
C THR A 218 19.68 16.82 -9.01
N ARG A 219 19.18 15.68 -9.46
CA ARG A 219 18.31 15.59 -10.63
C ARG A 219 17.00 16.36 -10.43
N THR A 220 16.43 16.27 -9.22
CA THR A 220 15.22 17.03 -8.84
C THR A 220 15.47 18.54 -8.95
N ARG A 221 16.62 19.03 -8.47
CA ARG A 221 16.98 20.46 -8.60
C ARG A 221 17.24 20.89 -10.05
N GLN A 222 17.78 19.99 -10.89
CA GLN A 222 18.13 20.29 -12.28
C GLN A 222 16.92 20.38 -13.22
N ILE A 223 15.98 19.43 -13.12
CA ILE A 223 14.88 19.32 -14.08
C ILE A 223 13.49 19.56 -13.46
N GLY A 224 13.41 19.70 -12.14
CA GLY A 224 12.16 20.03 -11.46
C GLY A 224 11.71 21.46 -11.78
N ARG A 225 10.38 21.66 -11.81
CA ARG A 225 9.82 23.01 -11.98
C ARG A 225 10.19 23.91 -10.78
N PRO A 226 10.22 25.23 -10.94
CA PRO A 226 10.50 26.15 -9.83
C PRO A 226 9.58 25.89 -8.63
N GLY A 227 10.16 25.79 -7.42
CA GLY A 227 9.44 25.53 -6.18
C GLY A 227 9.01 24.08 -5.97
N TYR A 228 9.46 23.15 -6.79
CA TYR A 228 9.17 21.73 -6.60
C TYR A 228 10.10 21.10 -5.56
N HIS A 229 9.53 20.67 -4.44
CA HIS A 229 10.23 20.04 -3.31
C HIS A 229 9.50 18.76 -2.90
N PRO A 230 9.75 17.63 -3.57
CA PRO A 230 9.14 16.35 -3.19
C PRO A 230 9.75 15.80 -1.89
N VAL A 231 9.03 14.90 -1.24
CA VAL A 231 9.62 14.03 -0.22
C VAL A 231 10.45 12.95 -0.93
N LEU A 232 11.68 12.74 -0.50
CA LEU A 232 12.50 11.62 -0.96
C LEU A 232 12.20 10.40 -0.10
N HIS A 233 11.82 9.29 -0.73
CA HIS A 233 11.45 8.06 -0.04
C HIS A 233 12.12 6.87 -0.70
N PHE A 234 12.92 6.13 0.06
CA PHE A 234 13.67 4.98 -0.40
C PHE A 234 13.35 3.75 0.45
N ASP A 235 12.98 2.64 -0.20
CA ASP A 235 12.90 1.34 0.45
C ASP A 235 14.23 0.61 0.30
N VAL A 236 14.85 0.30 1.43
CA VAL A 236 16.17 -0.31 1.49
C VAL A 236 16.16 -1.78 1.90
N TYR A 237 14.97 -2.41 2.04
CA TYR A 237 14.80 -3.86 2.23
C TYR A 237 15.70 -4.47 3.30
N GLY A 238 16.00 -3.74 4.38
CA GLY A 238 16.86 -4.21 5.47
C GLY A 238 18.36 -4.08 5.24
N TRP A 239 18.79 -3.56 4.08
CA TRP A 239 20.22 -3.52 3.74
C TRP A 239 21.06 -2.63 4.65
N ILE A 240 20.50 -1.61 5.30
CA ILE A 240 21.26 -0.86 6.32
C ILE A 240 21.66 -1.79 7.46
N GLY A 241 20.71 -2.56 8.01
CA GLY A 241 21.02 -3.52 9.06
C GLY A 241 22.01 -4.61 8.64
N GLN A 242 21.94 -5.06 7.38
CA GLN A 242 22.80 -6.14 6.89
C GLN A 242 24.25 -5.70 6.62
N GLU A 243 24.47 -4.51 6.05
CA GLU A 243 25.81 -4.07 5.62
C GLU A 243 26.47 -3.13 6.64
N ILE A 244 25.68 -2.32 7.38
CA ILE A 244 26.24 -1.36 8.34
C ILE A 244 26.22 -1.92 9.76
N GLY A 245 25.16 -2.66 10.14
CA GLY A 245 25.02 -3.32 11.43
C GLY A 245 23.65 -3.13 12.05
N LEU A 246 23.32 -4.02 13.01
CA LEU A 246 21.99 -4.06 13.64
C LEU A 246 21.85 -3.20 14.91
N GLU A 247 22.92 -2.54 15.37
CA GLU A 247 22.82 -1.66 16.52
C GLU A 247 22.01 -0.41 16.20
N PRO A 248 20.94 -0.08 16.96
CA PRO A 248 20.08 1.07 16.69
C PRO A 248 20.84 2.40 16.53
N GLN A 249 21.90 2.59 17.32
CA GLN A 249 22.74 3.78 17.20
C GLN A 249 23.47 3.86 15.86
N VAL A 250 24.02 2.75 15.41
CA VAL A 250 24.75 2.64 14.13
C VAL A 250 23.83 2.89 12.94
N ILE A 251 22.60 2.32 12.99
CA ILE A 251 21.57 2.55 11.95
C ILE A 251 21.18 4.03 11.92
N ALA A 252 20.90 4.64 13.09
CA ALA A 252 20.54 6.05 13.16
C ALA A 252 21.67 6.97 12.68
N ASP A 253 22.94 6.66 13.02
CA ASP A 253 24.11 7.41 12.56
C ASP A 253 24.22 7.38 11.02
N PHE A 254 24.04 6.21 10.42
CA PHE A 254 24.04 6.07 8.97
C PHE A 254 22.88 6.83 8.31
N ILE A 255 21.66 6.73 8.85
CA ILE A 255 20.49 7.46 8.33
C ILE A 255 20.71 8.98 8.41
N CYS A 256 21.25 9.49 9.52
CA CYS A 256 21.61 10.92 9.63
C CYS A 256 22.64 11.32 8.58
N LYS A 257 23.70 10.50 8.40
CA LYS A 257 24.72 10.75 7.37
C LYS A 257 24.11 10.84 5.97
N VAL A 258 23.13 9.96 5.64
CA VAL A 258 22.41 10.06 4.35
C VAL A 258 21.59 11.36 4.28
N ALA A 259 20.85 11.70 5.34
CA ALA A 259 20.03 12.92 5.38
C ALA A 259 20.87 14.21 5.23
N ASP A 260 22.05 14.24 5.83
CA ASP A 260 22.97 15.38 5.75
C ASP A 260 23.47 15.64 4.31
N THR A 261 23.41 14.64 3.42
CA THR A 261 23.76 14.82 2.01
C THR A 261 22.65 15.50 1.19
N VAL A 262 21.42 15.53 1.70
CA VAL A 262 20.24 16.11 1.03
C VAL A 262 19.42 16.98 1.98
N PRO A 263 20.05 18.02 2.63
CA PRO A 263 19.47 18.75 3.75
C PRO A 263 18.21 19.54 3.38
N ASP A 264 17.99 19.81 2.09
CA ASP A 264 16.82 20.55 1.61
C ASP A 264 15.58 19.66 1.48
N PHE A 265 15.72 18.33 1.62
CA PHE A 265 14.62 17.39 1.43
C PHE A 265 14.24 16.68 2.73
N THR A 266 12.95 16.41 2.89
CA THR A 266 12.52 15.38 3.85
C THR A 266 12.89 14.02 3.28
N LEU A 267 13.55 13.17 4.08
CA LEU A 267 14.01 11.85 3.69
C LEU A 267 13.24 10.78 4.44
N ASN A 268 12.54 9.90 3.74
CA ASN A 268 11.95 8.69 4.31
C ASN A 268 12.82 7.49 3.95
N ILE A 269 13.18 6.68 4.95
CA ILE A 269 13.87 5.40 4.79
C ILE A 269 12.93 4.29 5.24
N GLU A 270 12.48 3.50 4.28
CA GLU A 270 11.60 2.36 4.51
C GLU A 270 12.43 1.10 4.75
N SER A 271 12.00 0.27 5.71
CA SER A 271 12.62 -1.01 6.06
C SER A 271 14.14 -0.94 6.28
N PRO A 272 14.66 -0.07 7.19
CA PRO A 272 16.12 0.08 7.37
C PRO A 272 16.81 -1.20 7.83
N ALA A 273 16.14 -2.06 8.61
CA ALA A 273 16.71 -3.31 9.14
C ALA A 273 15.62 -4.34 9.44
N ASP A 274 15.98 -5.62 9.47
CA ASP A 274 15.15 -6.72 9.97
C ASP A 274 15.77 -7.32 11.23
N PHE A 275 15.07 -7.21 12.38
CA PHE A 275 15.51 -7.70 13.68
C PHE A 275 15.00 -9.12 14.00
N GLY A 276 14.46 -9.84 13.03
CA GLY A 276 14.13 -11.27 13.14
C GLY A 276 12.75 -11.57 13.76
N SER A 277 12.17 -10.69 14.58
CA SER A 277 10.82 -10.84 15.13
C SER A 277 10.09 -9.50 15.23
N THR A 278 8.75 -9.51 15.24
CA THR A 278 7.94 -8.29 15.40
C THR A 278 8.27 -7.55 16.69
N GLN A 279 8.44 -8.26 17.81
CA GLN A 279 8.78 -7.63 19.09
C GLN A 279 10.16 -6.95 19.04
N ALA A 280 11.19 -7.64 18.54
CA ALA A 280 12.52 -7.05 18.41
C ALA A 280 12.53 -5.88 17.40
N GLN A 281 11.73 -5.96 16.36
CA GLN A 281 11.56 -4.89 15.38
C GLN A 281 11.02 -3.62 16.06
N ILE A 282 9.92 -3.74 16.81
CA ILE A 282 9.30 -2.65 17.57
C ILE A 282 10.30 -2.01 18.55
N GLU A 283 10.97 -2.83 19.37
CA GLU A 283 11.91 -2.34 20.39
C GLU A 283 13.09 -1.57 19.79
N ASN A 284 13.66 -2.08 18.71
CA ASN A 284 14.84 -1.45 18.11
C ASN A 284 14.46 -0.26 17.22
N TYR A 285 13.34 -0.34 16.50
CA TYR A 285 12.83 0.80 15.72
C TYR A 285 12.46 1.97 16.64
N ALA A 286 11.83 1.73 17.80
CA ALA A 286 11.55 2.79 18.78
C ALA A 286 12.83 3.50 19.25
N LYS A 287 13.93 2.76 19.43
CA LYS A 287 15.25 3.36 19.77
C LYS A 287 15.78 4.21 18.61
N ILE A 288 15.70 3.71 17.37
CA ILE A 288 16.14 4.46 16.19
C ILE A 288 15.34 5.77 16.04
N VAL A 289 14.00 5.71 16.13
CA VAL A 289 13.13 6.89 16.14
C VAL A 289 13.56 7.89 17.19
N SER A 290 13.71 7.44 18.44
CA SER A 290 14.14 8.31 19.55
C SER A 290 15.49 8.99 19.32
N ILE A 291 16.43 8.32 18.65
CA ILE A 291 17.73 8.89 18.33
C ILE A 291 17.60 9.96 17.23
N LEU A 292 16.86 9.66 16.14
CA LEU A 292 16.64 10.57 15.04
C LEU A 292 15.93 11.85 15.52
N ASP A 293 14.86 11.70 16.32
CA ASP A 293 14.09 12.82 16.88
C ASP A 293 14.94 13.71 17.79
N LYS A 294 15.72 13.11 18.70
CA LYS A 294 16.60 13.86 19.59
C LYS A 294 17.68 14.66 18.87
N ARG A 295 18.08 14.20 17.68
CA ARG A 295 19.04 14.90 16.81
C ARG A 295 18.41 15.97 15.93
N GLY A 296 17.07 16.03 15.86
CA GLY A 296 16.37 16.91 14.94
C GLY A 296 16.63 16.55 13.47
N SER A 297 16.83 15.27 13.16
CA SER A 297 17.08 14.80 11.79
C SER A 297 15.86 15.07 10.89
N SER A 298 16.13 15.43 9.62
CA SER A 298 15.08 15.50 8.59
C SER A 298 14.64 14.12 8.10
N ALA A 299 15.37 13.06 8.51
CA ALA A 299 15.05 11.68 8.14
C ALA A 299 13.95 11.09 9.01
N ARG A 300 13.09 10.32 8.38
CA ARG A 300 12.03 9.54 9.02
C ARG A 300 12.15 8.08 8.61
N ILE A 301 11.88 7.15 9.51
CA ILE A 301 11.79 5.73 9.15
C ILE A 301 10.34 5.33 8.89
N VAL A 302 10.17 4.40 7.95
CA VAL A 302 8.89 3.81 7.56
C VAL A 302 8.96 2.32 7.80
N VAL A 303 7.98 1.77 8.51
CA VAL A 303 7.86 0.32 8.69
C VAL A 303 6.97 -0.26 7.59
N ASP A 304 7.44 -1.35 6.96
CA ASP A 304 6.68 -2.24 6.07
C ASP A 304 6.76 -3.68 6.59
N GLU A 305 7.94 -4.27 6.55
CA GLU A 305 8.13 -5.66 6.95
C GLU A 305 7.79 -5.88 8.43
N ARG A 306 7.15 -7.00 8.76
CA ARG A 306 6.64 -7.36 10.08
C ARG A 306 5.52 -6.46 10.61
N CYS A 307 4.87 -5.68 9.74
CA CYS A 307 3.75 -4.82 10.05
C CYS A 307 2.61 -5.05 9.03
N ASN A 308 2.16 -6.32 8.93
CA ASN A 308 1.23 -6.76 7.89
C ASN A 308 -0.23 -6.82 8.34
N THR A 309 -0.49 -6.82 9.66
CA THR A 309 -1.84 -6.93 10.21
C THR A 309 -2.27 -5.65 10.93
N LEU A 310 -3.58 -5.48 11.11
CA LEU A 310 -4.12 -4.36 11.88
C LEU A 310 -3.55 -4.32 13.32
N GLU A 311 -3.30 -5.48 13.91
CA GLU A 311 -2.69 -5.60 15.24
C GLU A 311 -1.22 -5.17 15.23
N ASP A 312 -0.43 -5.60 14.24
CA ASP A 312 0.95 -5.14 14.11
C ASP A 312 1.00 -3.61 14.00
N ILE A 313 0.15 -3.04 13.13
CA ILE A 313 0.05 -1.59 12.94
C ILE A 313 -0.24 -0.88 14.27
N ARG A 314 -1.16 -1.43 15.07
CA ARG A 314 -1.48 -0.90 16.40
C ARG A 314 -0.25 -0.92 17.32
N LEU A 315 0.45 -2.06 17.38
CA LEU A 315 1.63 -2.23 18.24
C LEU A 315 2.76 -1.27 17.85
N PHE A 316 3.07 -1.14 16.58
CA PHE A 316 4.09 -0.19 16.09
C PHE A 316 3.70 1.26 16.39
N ALA A 317 2.45 1.62 16.18
CA ALA A 317 1.96 2.99 16.41
C ALA A 317 1.94 3.36 17.90
N GLU A 318 1.45 2.48 18.78
CA GLU A 318 1.43 2.69 20.23
C GLU A 318 2.84 2.81 20.82
N ALA A 319 3.77 1.98 20.36
CA ALA A 319 5.17 2.00 20.79
C ALA A 319 5.97 3.18 20.22
N LYS A 320 5.41 3.99 19.30
CA LYS A 320 6.15 5.02 18.55
C LYS A 320 7.39 4.45 17.86
N ALA A 321 7.27 3.23 17.36
CA ALA A 321 8.38 2.50 16.76
C ALA A 321 8.66 2.89 15.30
N THR A 322 7.94 3.84 14.77
CA THR A 322 8.14 4.34 13.40
C THR A 322 7.57 5.76 13.25
N HIS A 323 8.06 6.51 12.26
CA HIS A 323 7.46 7.79 11.90
C HIS A 323 6.26 7.63 10.96
N LEU A 324 6.29 6.61 10.08
CA LEU A 324 5.18 6.26 9.20
C LEU A 324 5.02 4.74 9.15
N VAL A 325 3.78 4.30 8.99
CA VAL A 325 3.45 2.89 8.70
C VAL A 325 3.05 2.77 7.24
N GLN A 326 3.65 1.84 6.51
CA GLN A 326 3.13 1.40 5.22
C GLN A 326 1.95 0.46 5.47
N ILE A 327 0.75 0.89 5.11
CA ILE A 327 -0.46 0.08 5.20
C ILE A 327 -0.63 -0.66 3.87
N LYS A 328 -0.16 -1.89 3.82
CA LYS A 328 -0.23 -2.74 2.62
C LYS A 328 -1.64 -3.29 2.47
N THR A 329 -2.45 -2.60 1.66
CA THR A 329 -3.90 -2.79 1.62
C THR A 329 -4.36 -4.24 1.42
N PRO A 330 -3.77 -5.10 0.54
CA PRO A 330 -4.21 -6.48 0.45
C PRO A 330 -3.79 -7.36 1.65
N ASP A 331 -2.68 -7.03 2.35
CA ASP A 331 -2.23 -7.76 3.54
C ASP A 331 -3.10 -7.44 4.77
N VAL A 332 -3.65 -6.23 4.85
CA VAL A 332 -4.59 -5.84 5.91
C VAL A 332 -5.97 -6.50 5.69
N GLY A 333 -6.34 -6.75 4.45
CA GLY A 333 -7.60 -7.39 4.05
C GLY A 333 -8.67 -6.35 3.71
N SER A 334 -9.71 -6.16 4.52
CA SER A 334 -10.82 -5.30 4.13
C SER A 334 -10.46 -3.81 4.03
N MET A 335 -11.16 -3.07 3.17
CA MET A 335 -11.03 -1.60 3.09
C MET A 335 -11.50 -0.92 4.39
N ALA A 336 -12.37 -1.58 5.16
CA ALA A 336 -12.74 -1.14 6.51
C ALA A 336 -11.53 -1.23 7.46
N ASP A 337 -10.76 -2.31 7.40
CA ASP A 337 -9.55 -2.46 8.20
C ASP A 337 -8.42 -1.54 7.74
N THR A 338 -8.30 -1.32 6.42
CA THR A 338 -7.41 -0.26 5.89
C THR A 338 -7.76 1.11 6.47
N THR A 339 -9.05 1.44 6.54
CA THR A 339 -9.52 2.68 7.18
C THR A 339 -9.16 2.72 8.67
N ARG A 340 -9.42 1.65 9.41
CA ARG A 340 -9.04 1.52 10.84
C ARG A 340 -7.53 1.68 11.04
N ALA A 341 -6.72 1.09 10.18
CA ALA A 341 -5.26 1.20 10.22
C ALA A 341 -4.79 2.65 10.15
N VAL A 342 -5.31 3.43 9.20
CA VAL A 342 -5.01 4.88 9.12
C VAL A 342 -5.44 5.61 10.39
N LEU A 343 -6.62 5.32 10.92
CA LEU A 343 -7.14 5.97 12.12
C LEU A 343 -6.31 5.62 13.37
N ILE A 344 -5.84 4.38 13.50
CA ILE A 344 -4.92 3.95 14.56
C ILE A 344 -3.61 4.75 14.49
N CYS A 345 -3.00 4.86 13.31
CA CYS A 345 -1.80 5.66 13.13
C CYS A 345 -2.03 7.11 13.57
N LYS A 346 -3.11 7.74 13.12
CA LYS A 346 -3.45 9.12 13.47
C LYS A 346 -3.70 9.33 14.95
N ALA A 347 -4.46 8.44 15.60
CA ALA A 347 -4.72 8.50 17.04
C ALA A 347 -3.41 8.46 17.84
N ASN A 348 -2.40 7.77 17.31
CA ASN A 348 -1.08 7.66 17.89
C ASN A 348 -0.07 8.71 17.38
N LYS A 349 -0.47 9.68 16.54
CA LYS A 349 0.41 10.68 15.94
C LYS A 349 1.59 10.07 15.16
N VAL A 350 1.34 8.93 14.53
CA VAL A 350 2.22 8.27 13.57
C VAL A 350 1.66 8.51 12.19
N GLY A 351 2.50 8.75 11.21
CA GLY A 351 2.08 8.95 9.83
C GLY A 351 1.51 7.66 9.23
N ALA A 352 0.52 7.80 8.35
CA ALA A 352 -0.13 6.72 7.65
C ALA A 352 0.17 6.83 6.15
N TYR A 353 0.80 5.81 5.61
CA TYR A 353 1.04 5.63 4.19
C TYR A 353 0.09 4.53 3.67
N VAL A 354 -0.96 4.90 2.92
CA VAL A 354 -1.82 3.92 2.25
C VAL A 354 -1.07 3.36 1.05
N GLY A 355 -0.39 2.25 1.30
CA GLY A 355 0.43 1.53 0.35
C GLY A 355 -0.36 0.54 -0.48
N GLY A 356 0.24 -0.61 -0.72
CA GLY A 356 -0.33 -1.69 -1.49
C GLY A 356 0.73 -2.55 -2.14
N SER A 357 0.36 -3.16 -3.26
CA SER A 357 1.24 -4.03 -4.04
C SER A 357 1.21 -3.66 -5.52
N CYS A 358 2.31 -3.92 -6.20
CA CYS A 358 2.38 -3.80 -7.67
C CYS A 358 1.46 -4.78 -8.40
N THR A 359 1.01 -5.84 -7.74
CA THR A 359 0.07 -6.85 -8.28
C THR A 359 -1.38 -6.38 -8.35
N GLU A 360 -1.71 -5.23 -7.77
CA GLU A 360 -3.09 -4.73 -7.71
C GLU A 360 -3.65 -4.35 -9.09
N THR A 361 -4.91 -3.91 -9.11
CA THR A 361 -5.63 -3.52 -10.32
C THR A 361 -6.00 -2.04 -10.28
N ASP A 362 -6.50 -1.51 -11.38
CA ASP A 362 -7.01 -0.15 -11.46
C ASP A 362 -8.22 0.06 -10.54
N LEU A 363 -9.10 -0.95 -10.40
CA LEU A 363 -10.27 -0.88 -9.52
C LEU A 363 -9.87 -0.76 -8.05
N SER A 364 -8.95 -1.59 -7.57
CA SER A 364 -8.48 -1.54 -6.18
C SER A 364 -7.71 -0.25 -5.89
N ALA A 365 -6.93 0.24 -6.87
CA ALA A 365 -6.23 1.51 -6.77
C ALA A 365 -7.20 2.69 -6.59
N GLN A 366 -8.29 2.73 -7.37
CA GLN A 366 -9.33 3.76 -7.24
C GLN A 366 -9.99 3.74 -5.86
N VAL A 367 -10.33 2.56 -5.32
CA VAL A 367 -10.93 2.46 -3.98
C VAL A 367 -9.96 2.97 -2.91
N SER A 368 -8.67 2.64 -3.03
CA SER A 368 -7.63 3.14 -2.13
C SER A 368 -7.53 4.67 -2.11
N VAL A 369 -7.78 5.34 -3.24
CA VAL A 369 -7.85 6.82 -3.31
C VAL A 369 -8.97 7.34 -2.42
N HIS A 370 -10.16 6.74 -2.48
CA HIS A 370 -11.29 7.17 -1.66
C HIS A 370 -11.03 7.00 -0.16
N VAL A 371 -10.42 5.87 0.24
CA VAL A 371 -9.99 5.65 1.63
C VAL A 371 -8.96 6.70 2.04
N SER A 372 -7.94 6.92 1.22
CA SER A 372 -6.86 7.88 1.51
C SER A 372 -7.39 9.31 1.67
N VAL A 373 -8.29 9.74 0.79
CA VAL A 373 -8.90 11.08 0.87
C VAL A 373 -9.83 11.18 2.08
N ALA A 374 -10.70 10.20 2.33
CA ALA A 374 -11.62 10.22 3.48
C ALA A 374 -10.85 10.29 4.81
N THR A 375 -9.80 9.51 4.95
CA THR A 375 -8.99 9.45 6.17
C THR A 375 -7.89 10.51 6.23
N GLN A 376 -7.61 11.22 5.11
CA GLN A 376 -6.47 12.14 5.00
C GLN A 376 -5.16 11.46 5.40
N ALA A 377 -4.88 10.32 4.80
CA ALA A 377 -3.58 9.67 4.94
C ALA A 377 -2.43 10.63 4.58
N ASP A 378 -1.25 10.43 5.13
CA ASP A 378 -0.09 11.31 4.89
C ASP A 378 0.44 11.16 3.47
N MET A 379 0.30 9.98 2.87
CA MET A 379 0.53 9.71 1.45
C MET A 379 -0.18 8.44 1.00
N MET A 380 -0.30 8.26 -0.31
CA MET A 380 -0.82 7.04 -0.94
C MET A 380 0.04 6.58 -2.11
N LEU A 381 0.14 5.27 -2.30
CA LEU A 381 0.92 4.67 -3.39
C LEU A 381 0.20 4.86 -4.74
N ALA A 382 0.96 5.30 -5.74
CA ALA A 382 0.56 5.15 -7.12
C ALA A 382 0.70 3.67 -7.52
N LYS A 383 -0.41 3.04 -7.80
CA LYS A 383 -0.56 1.63 -8.17
C LYS A 383 -1.67 1.49 -9.22
N PRO A 384 -1.77 0.41 -9.95
CA PRO A 384 -1.00 -0.82 -9.92
C PRO A 384 0.33 -0.73 -10.68
N GLY A 385 1.07 -1.85 -10.64
CA GLY A 385 2.29 -2.05 -11.42
C GLY A 385 3.54 -1.43 -10.82
N MET A 386 4.63 -1.53 -11.56
CA MET A 386 5.97 -1.04 -11.18
C MET A 386 6.39 0.18 -12.01
N GLY A 387 5.51 0.71 -12.83
CA GLY A 387 5.74 1.89 -13.65
C GLY A 387 5.16 3.16 -13.03
N VAL A 388 5.58 4.31 -13.58
CA VAL A 388 5.12 5.62 -13.12
C VAL A 388 3.86 6.06 -13.86
N ASP A 389 3.83 5.83 -15.18
CA ASP A 389 2.89 6.51 -16.06
C ASP A 389 1.45 6.08 -15.83
N GLU A 390 1.19 4.78 -15.83
CA GLU A 390 -0.13 4.19 -15.62
C GLU A 390 -0.60 4.40 -14.19
N ALA A 391 0.22 4.05 -13.21
CA ALA A 391 -0.12 4.11 -11.80
C ALA A 391 -0.43 5.55 -11.36
N PHE A 392 0.41 6.51 -11.73
CA PHE A 392 0.20 7.91 -11.41
C PHE A 392 -1.05 8.48 -12.11
N SER A 393 -1.31 8.06 -13.36
CA SER A 393 -2.51 8.45 -14.09
C SER A 393 -3.78 7.93 -13.43
N ILE A 394 -3.82 6.64 -13.05
CA ILE A 394 -4.98 6.01 -12.40
C ILE A 394 -5.30 6.71 -11.07
N VAL A 395 -4.32 6.77 -10.17
CA VAL A 395 -4.50 7.30 -8.81
C VAL A 395 -4.73 8.83 -8.83
N GLY A 396 -3.93 9.56 -9.59
CA GLY A 396 -4.02 11.02 -9.66
C GLY A 396 -5.33 11.50 -10.31
N ASN A 397 -5.76 10.84 -11.38
CA ASN A 397 -7.01 11.19 -12.04
C ASN A 397 -8.22 10.84 -11.18
N GLU A 398 -8.20 9.69 -10.48
CA GLU A 398 -9.27 9.35 -9.55
C GLU A 398 -9.36 10.36 -8.41
N GLN A 399 -8.24 10.74 -7.81
CA GLN A 399 -8.23 11.78 -6.77
C GLN A 399 -8.81 13.11 -7.29
N ASN A 400 -8.44 13.53 -8.50
CA ASN A 400 -8.94 14.77 -9.08
C ASN A 400 -10.46 14.70 -9.35
N ARG A 401 -10.97 13.57 -9.88
CA ARG A 401 -12.41 13.35 -10.10
C ARG A 401 -13.20 13.37 -8.79
N LEU A 402 -12.69 12.67 -7.77
CA LEU A 402 -13.29 12.65 -6.43
C LEU A 402 -13.39 14.06 -5.87
N LEU A 403 -12.29 14.80 -5.83
CA LEU A 403 -12.27 16.16 -5.28
C LEU A 403 -13.18 17.14 -6.05
N ALA A 404 -13.26 17.02 -7.37
CA ALA A 404 -14.19 17.81 -8.17
C ALA A 404 -15.66 17.50 -7.80
N THR A 405 -15.99 16.21 -7.60
CA THR A 405 -17.33 15.77 -7.18
C THR A 405 -17.69 16.31 -5.79
N LEU A 406 -16.77 16.18 -4.83
CA LEU A 406 -16.98 16.67 -3.45
C LEU A 406 -17.14 18.19 -3.40
N ASN A 407 -16.31 18.93 -4.15
CA ASN A 407 -16.42 20.39 -4.24
C ASN A 407 -17.78 20.83 -4.80
N ARG A 408 -18.27 20.20 -5.87
CA ARG A 408 -19.60 20.50 -6.44
C ARG A 408 -20.70 20.30 -5.41
N ARG A 409 -20.67 19.19 -4.67
CA ARG A 409 -21.69 18.87 -3.65
C ARG A 409 -21.67 19.88 -2.50
N ARG A 410 -20.50 20.27 -2.02
CA ARG A 410 -20.36 21.31 -1.01
C ARG A 410 -21.00 22.62 -1.45
N THR A 411 -20.69 23.11 -2.65
CA THR A 411 -21.27 24.34 -3.19
C THR A 411 -22.79 24.26 -3.34
N GLN A 412 -23.33 23.08 -3.69
CA GLN A 412 -24.79 22.90 -3.77
C GLN A 412 -25.43 22.97 -2.39
N ASN A 413 -24.85 22.39 -1.35
CA ASN A 413 -25.36 22.45 0.02
C ASN A 413 -25.28 23.86 0.60
N GLU A 414 -24.20 24.61 0.35
CA GLU A 414 -24.04 26.00 0.76
C GLU A 414 -25.10 26.96 0.11
N ASN A 415 -25.55 26.61 -1.10
CA ASN A 415 -26.58 27.40 -1.82
C ASN A 415 -28.03 27.02 -1.43
N LEU A 416 -28.25 25.95 -0.68
CA LEU A 416 -29.57 25.48 -0.24
C LEU A 416 -29.86 25.78 1.24
N GLY A 417 -28.87 26.22 2.01
CA GLY A 417 -28.95 26.60 3.43
C GLY A 417 -28.89 28.10 3.58
#